data_ef7951e998e55df1b3dd385d295e7640
#
_entry.id   ef7951e998e55df1b3dd385d295e7640
#
_cell.length_a   1.000
_cell.length_b   1.000
_cell.length_c   1.000
_cell.angle_alpha   90.00
_cell.angle_beta   90.00
_cell.angle_gamma   90.00
#
_symmetry.space_group_name_H-M   'P 1'
#
loop_
_entity.id
_entity.type
_entity.pdbx_description
1 polymer ?
#
loop_
_entity_poly.entity_id
_entity_poly.type
_entity_poly.pdbx_seq_one_letter_code
_entity_poly.pdbx_strand_id
1 'polypeptide(L)'
;MKFGLVVAGILAVCCSASALATTLKLAPEIDLLVVDGKNMSGSLLKGADSLELNSGQHQILFKVAKPLPADPNVLYASPPLVVVFNTRNTRSVAIKLPVIDTERDGNKFSKNPTFQLIGDDGHPLSVRHDVLNQENLNKAATLETAMAIYNVGKYTASVPSFATIPPSTVSAVPGTTIAVAGTNTTQKTTRLQGENIAEQMLQYWFLQADAETQQRFLIWAKKSSIK
;
A
#
# COMPACT_ATOMS: atom_id res chain seq x y z
N MET A 1 66.96 4.33 22.07
CA MET A 1 65.97 3.73 21.14
C MET A 1 64.59 4.03 21.65
N LYS A 2 63.89 4.98 21.05
CA LYS A 2 62.55 5.37 21.48
C LYS A 2 61.56 4.90 20.39
N PHE A 3 60.78 3.85 20.69
CA PHE A 3 59.70 3.40 19.82
C PHE A 3 58.51 4.31 20.00
N GLY A 4 58.21 5.10 18.97
CA GLY A 4 57.01 5.91 18.87
C GLY A 4 55.85 5.03 18.45
N LEU A 5 54.85 4.85 19.33
CA LEU A 5 53.61 4.16 19.06
C LEU A 5 52.67 5.11 18.29
N VAL A 6 52.58 4.89 16.98
CA VAL A 6 51.58 5.61 16.15
C VAL A 6 50.24 4.91 16.33
N VAL A 7 49.37 5.50 17.15
CA VAL A 7 47.96 5.11 17.24
C VAL A 7 47.22 5.74 16.07
N ALA A 8 47.03 4.97 15.02
CA ALA A 8 46.14 5.35 13.91
C ALA A 8 44.67 5.21 14.40
N GLY A 9 44.07 6.32 14.81
CA GLY A 9 42.65 6.40 15.08
C GLY A 9 41.85 6.30 13.79
N ILE A 10 41.26 5.15 13.54
CA ILE A 10 40.28 4.99 12.46
C ILE A 10 39.00 5.68 12.92
N LEU A 11 38.77 6.89 12.44
CA LEU A 11 37.50 7.60 12.58
C LEU A 11 36.49 6.90 11.65
N ALA A 12 35.71 5.97 12.20
CA ALA A 12 34.56 5.40 11.51
C ALA A 12 33.47 6.47 11.43
N VAL A 13 33.43 7.20 10.31
CA VAL A 13 32.33 8.10 9.98
C VAL A 13 31.12 7.22 9.67
N CYS A 14 30.27 6.97 10.67
CA CYS A 14 28.94 6.41 10.45
C CYS A 14 28.12 7.42 9.65
N CYS A 15 28.06 7.26 8.32
CA CYS A 15 27.10 7.94 7.49
C CYS A 15 25.71 7.41 7.87
N SER A 16 25.07 8.03 8.86
CA SER A 16 23.66 7.85 9.13
C SER A 16 22.90 8.38 7.93
N ALA A 17 22.51 7.51 7.00
CA ALA A 17 21.55 7.83 5.97
C ALA A 17 20.23 8.15 6.70
N SER A 18 19.98 9.43 6.94
CA SER A 18 18.69 9.90 7.43
C SER A 18 17.67 9.50 6.37
N ALA A 19 16.87 8.47 6.65
CA ALA A 19 15.69 8.16 5.85
C ALA A 19 14.76 9.36 5.99
N LEU A 20 14.75 10.23 4.97
CA LEU A 20 13.84 11.37 4.92
C LEU A 20 12.43 10.79 4.72
N ALA A 21 11.66 10.75 5.79
CA ALA A 21 10.23 10.48 5.70
C ALA A 21 9.53 11.70 5.12
N THR A 22 8.53 11.45 4.28
CA THR A 22 7.68 12.48 3.68
C THR A 22 6.27 12.33 4.20
N THR A 23 5.69 13.39 4.71
CA THR A 23 4.32 13.40 5.21
C THR A 23 3.33 13.61 4.06
N LEU A 24 2.52 12.62 3.72
CA LEU A 24 1.36 12.77 2.84
C LEU A 24 0.20 13.35 3.67
N LYS A 25 -0.18 14.59 3.39
CA LYS A 25 -1.31 15.26 4.05
C LYS A 25 -2.62 14.82 3.40
N LEU A 26 -3.58 14.41 4.21
CA LEU A 26 -4.89 13.93 3.79
C LEU A 26 -5.96 14.96 4.18
N ALA A 27 -6.65 15.51 3.18
CA ALA A 27 -7.84 16.32 3.43
C ALA A 27 -9.02 15.40 3.81
N PRO A 28 -10.00 15.89 4.58
CA PRO A 28 -11.12 15.06 5.07
C PRO A 28 -11.94 14.38 3.96
N GLU A 29 -11.96 14.98 2.77
CA GLU A 29 -12.63 14.43 1.58
C GLU A 29 -11.84 13.35 0.86
N ILE A 30 -10.57 13.10 1.22
CA ILE A 30 -9.72 12.07 0.63
C ILE A 30 -9.86 10.76 1.41
N ASP A 31 -10.45 9.76 0.77
CA ASP A 31 -10.50 8.40 1.30
C ASP A 31 -9.36 7.58 0.66
N LEU A 32 -8.29 7.37 1.43
CA LEU A 32 -7.10 6.63 1.01
C LEU A 32 -7.37 5.14 1.11
N LEU A 33 -7.27 4.41 0.00
CA LEU A 33 -7.66 3.02 -0.12
C LEU A 33 -6.48 2.05 -0.15
N VAL A 34 -5.47 2.34 -0.98
CA VAL A 34 -4.26 1.51 -1.12
C VAL A 34 -3.03 2.40 -1.22
N VAL A 35 -1.93 2.01 -0.58
CA VAL A 35 -0.62 2.66 -0.66
C VAL A 35 0.43 1.59 -0.97
N ASP A 36 1.18 1.77 -2.06
CA ASP A 36 2.26 0.87 -2.49
C ASP A 36 1.84 -0.61 -2.51
N GLY A 37 0.62 -0.86 -3.01
CA GLY A 37 0.02 -2.18 -3.10
C GLY A 37 -0.57 -2.73 -1.80
N LYS A 38 -0.57 -1.99 -0.69
CA LYS A 38 -1.12 -2.40 0.62
C LYS A 38 -2.44 -1.71 0.89
N ASN A 39 -3.45 -2.47 1.30
CA ASN A 39 -4.78 -1.93 1.65
C ASN A 39 -4.71 -1.10 2.94
N MET A 40 -5.25 0.09 2.87
CA MET A 40 -5.36 1.02 3.99
C MET A 40 -6.78 1.12 4.54
N SER A 41 -7.76 0.55 3.83
CA SER A 41 -9.17 0.53 4.24
C SER A 41 -9.35 -0.29 5.52
N GLY A 42 -10.00 0.27 6.52
CA GLY A 42 -10.24 -0.41 7.81
C GLY A 42 -9.05 -0.37 8.77
N SER A 43 -7.93 0.25 8.40
CA SER A 43 -6.82 0.49 9.30
C SER A 43 -7.08 1.70 10.21
N LEU A 44 -6.20 1.93 11.19
CA LEU A 44 -6.19 3.11 12.08
C LEU A 44 -6.10 4.46 11.34
N LEU A 45 -5.94 4.44 10.00
CA LEU A 45 -5.83 5.63 9.15
C LEU A 45 -7.19 6.25 8.79
N LYS A 46 -8.31 5.60 9.12
CA LYS A 46 -9.62 6.21 8.90
C LYS A 46 -9.79 7.40 9.86
N GLY A 47 -9.69 8.61 9.32
CA GLY A 47 -9.68 9.87 10.09
C GLY A 47 -8.29 10.37 10.47
N ALA A 48 -7.21 9.76 9.97
CA ALA A 48 -5.87 10.33 10.09
C ALA A 48 -5.70 11.50 9.12
N ASP A 49 -5.12 12.60 9.58
CA ASP A 49 -4.86 13.80 8.78
C ASP A 49 -3.59 13.65 7.92
N SER A 50 -2.82 12.60 8.13
CA SER A 50 -1.57 12.37 7.39
C SER A 50 -1.06 10.93 7.46
N LEU A 51 -0.19 10.59 6.51
CA LEU A 51 0.53 9.32 6.45
C LEU A 51 2.01 9.60 6.17
N GLU A 52 2.90 8.95 6.91
CA GLU A 52 4.33 9.01 6.63
C GLU A 52 4.72 8.01 5.54
N LEU A 53 5.43 8.52 4.53
CA LEU A 53 5.99 7.77 3.41
C LEU A 53 7.51 7.82 3.46
N ASN A 54 8.18 6.76 3.03
CA ASN A 54 9.62 6.76 2.84
C ASN A 54 10.00 7.67 1.66
N SER A 55 11.30 7.96 1.50
CA SER A 55 11.76 8.67 0.31
C SER A 55 11.77 7.73 -0.90
N GLY A 56 11.14 8.12 -2.00
CA GLY A 56 11.13 7.33 -3.23
C GLY A 56 9.86 7.45 -4.05
N GLN A 57 9.67 6.46 -4.93
CA GLN A 57 8.46 6.36 -5.73
C GLN A 57 7.34 5.72 -4.92
N HIS A 58 6.16 6.34 -4.96
CA HIS A 58 4.94 5.85 -4.32
C HIS A 58 3.78 5.79 -5.31
N GLN A 59 2.88 4.87 -5.02
CA GLN A 59 1.60 4.74 -5.72
C GLN A 59 0.48 4.71 -4.69
N ILE A 60 -0.50 5.59 -4.83
CA ILE A 60 -1.69 5.56 -3.98
C ILE A 60 -2.95 5.36 -4.83
N LEU A 61 -3.91 4.66 -4.25
CA LEU A 61 -5.29 4.58 -4.71
C LEU A 61 -6.15 5.33 -3.69
N PHE A 62 -6.89 6.30 -4.16
CA PHE A 62 -7.81 7.07 -3.32
C PHE A 62 -9.11 7.38 -4.07
N LYS A 63 -10.12 7.79 -3.34
CA LYS A 63 -11.33 8.42 -3.88
C LYS A 63 -11.64 9.70 -3.13
N VAL A 64 -12.39 10.58 -3.76
CA VAL A 64 -12.95 11.78 -3.14
C VAL A 64 -14.34 11.44 -2.67
N ALA A 65 -14.63 11.69 -1.38
CA ALA A 65 -15.95 11.48 -0.79
C ALA A 65 -16.29 12.67 0.10
N LYS A 66 -17.31 13.44 -0.29
CA LYS A 66 -17.73 14.64 0.48
C LYS A 66 -19.20 14.94 0.27
N PRO A 67 -19.89 15.54 1.24
CA PRO A 67 -21.20 16.16 1.00
C PRO A 67 -21.01 17.33 0.04
N LEU A 68 -22.00 17.58 -0.82
CA LEU A 68 -21.96 18.71 -1.74
C LEU A 68 -22.45 19.98 -1.05
N PRO A 69 -21.71 21.10 -1.08
CA PRO A 69 -22.14 22.36 -0.47
C PRO A 69 -23.48 22.89 -1.01
N ALA A 70 -23.78 22.65 -2.29
CA ALA A 70 -25.05 23.03 -2.90
C ALA A 70 -26.26 22.20 -2.42
N ASP A 71 -26.03 20.96 -2.02
CA ASP A 71 -27.02 20.05 -1.39
C ASP A 71 -26.32 19.14 -0.39
N PRO A 72 -26.26 19.48 0.90
CA PRO A 72 -25.56 18.70 1.92
C PRO A 72 -26.12 17.28 2.15
N ASN A 73 -27.32 16.98 1.66
CA ASN A 73 -27.89 15.65 1.73
C ASN A 73 -27.33 14.71 0.63
N VAL A 74 -26.70 15.27 -0.39
CA VAL A 74 -26.09 14.51 -1.48
C VAL A 74 -24.62 14.27 -1.16
N LEU A 75 -24.26 12.99 -1.00
CA LEU A 75 -22.87 12.56 -0.86
C LEU A 75 -22.27 12.27 -2.23
N TYR A 76 -21.34 13.10 -2.64
CA TYR A 76 -20.53 12.85 -3.83
C TYR A 76 -19.43 11.82 -3.52
N ALA A 77 -19.24 10.85 -4.42
CA ALA A 77 -18.12 9.91 -4.41
C ALA A 77 -17.51 9.77 -5.81
N SER A 78 -16.23 10.01 -5.93
CA SER A 78 -15.51 9.82 -7.20
C SER A 78 -15.26 8.35 -7.53
N PRO A 79 -14.96 8.00 -8.79
CA PRO A 79 -14.29 6.73 -9.08
C PRO A 79 -12.95 6.65 -8.36
N PRO A 80 -12.41 5.43 -8.10
CA PRO A 80 -11.09 5.26 -7.52
C PRO A 80 -9.99 5.79 -8.46
N LEU A 81 -9.10 6.63 -7.95
CA LEU A 81 -8.03 7.30 -8.67
C LEU A 81 -6.68 6.73 -8.28
N VAL A 82 -5.89 6.32 -9.26
CA VAL A 82 -4.51 5.87 -9.08
C VAL A 82 -3.58 7.03 -9.36
N VAL A 83 -2.63 7.31 -8.48
CA VAL A 83 -1.59 8.30 -8.74
C VAL A 83 -0.22 7.77 -8.33
N VAL A 84 0.78 8.03 -9.18
CA VAL A 84 2.19 7.72 -8.94
C VAL A 84 2.96 9.01 -8.89
N PHE A 85 3.77 9.18 -7.85
CA PHE A 85 4.61 10.35 -7.61
C PHE A 85 5.92 9.94 -6.93
N ASN A 86 6.85 10.90 -6.79
CA ASN A 86 8.12 10.67 -6.14
C ASN A 86 8.30 11.69 -5.00
N THR A 87 8.69 11.19 -3.83
CA THR A 87 8.87 12.00 -2.61
C THR A 87 10.33 12.41 -2.36
N ARG A 88 11.24 12.10 -3.28
CA ARG A 88 12.63 12.56 -3.14
C ARG A 88 12.69 14.07 -3.09
N ASN A 89 13.39 14.60 -2.09
CA ASN A 89 13.58 16.04 -1.86
C ASN A 89 12.30 16.80 -1.45
N THR A 90 11.26 16.10 -0.98
CA THR A 90 10.01 16.71 -0.51
C THR A 90 9.71 16.21 0.90
N ARG A 91 9.43 17.12 1.84
CA ARG A 91 9.12 16.80 3.24
C ARG A 91 7.64 16.56 3.46
N SER A 92 6.79 17.18 2.66
CA SER A 92 5.35 16.94 2.69
C SER A 92 4.73 17.05 1.31
N VAL A 93 3.65 16.29 1.11
CA VAL A 93 2.85 16.29 -0.13
C VAL A 93 1.39 16.44 0.27
N ALA A 94 0.65 17.30 -0.43
CA ALA A 94 -0.79 17.46 -0.25
C ALA A 94 -1.52 17.26 -1.57
N ILE A 95 -2.67 16.58 -1.55
CA ILE A 95 -3.55 16.45 -2.71
C ILE A 95 -4.45 17.66 -2.77
N LYS A 96 -4.33 18.46 -3.84
CA LYS A 96 -5.17 19.62 -4.10
C LYS A 96 -6.22 19.28 -5.14
N LEU A 97 -7.48 19.29 -4.72
CA LEU A 97 -8.65 19.05 -5.56
C LEU A 97 -9.18 20.34 -6.18
N PRO A 98 -9.86 20.29 -7.32
CA PRO A 98 -10.67 21.41 -7.80
C PRO A 98 -11.89 21.61 -6.88
N VAL A 99 -12.56 22.73 -7.05
CA VAL A 99 -13.84 23.00 -6.38
C VAL A 99 -14.90 22.04 -6.91
N ILE A 100 -15.55 21.30 -6.02
CA ILE A 100 -16.66 20.38 -6.31
C ILE A 100 -17.79 20.72 -5.36
N ASP A 101 -18.67 21.61 -5.80
CA ASP A 101 -19.77 22.15 -4.99
C ASP A 101 -21.13 21.62 -5.42
N THR A 102 -21.24 21.18 -6.68
CA THR A 102 -22.48 20.70 -7.29
C THR A 102 -22.33 19.31 -7.85
N GLU A 103 -23.42 18.58 -8.07
CA GLU A 103 -23.41 17.29 -8.80
C GLU A 103 -22.80 17.41 -10.20
N ARG A 104 -22.99 18.55 -10.86
CA ARG A 104 -22.41 18.82 -12.18
C ARG A 104 -20.88 18.85 -12.11
N ASP A 105 -20.31 19.48 -11.08
CA ASP A 105 -18.87 19.52 -10.86
C ASP A 105 -18.33 18.13 -10.54
N GLY A 106 -19.04 17.38 -9.69
CA GLY A 106 -18.74 16.00 -9.38
C GLY A 106 -18.74 15.09 -10.61
N ASN A 107 -19.76 15.21 -11.45
CA ASN A 107 -19.86 14.47 -12.71
C ASN A 107 -18.74 14.85 -13.69
N LYS A 108 -18.36 16.12 -13.75
CA LYS A 108 -17.23 16.59 -14.57
C LYS A 108 -15.91 16.00 -14.07
N PHE A 109 -15.68 16.05 -12.77
CA PHE A 109 -14.49 15.47 -12.13
C PHE A 109 -14.44 13.96 -12.33
N SER A 110 -15.55 13.24 -12.19
CA SER A 110 -15.60 11.78 -12.40
C SER A 110 -15.24 11.35 -13.83
N LYS A 111 -15.61 12.17 -14.83
CA LYS A 111 -15.30 11.92 -16.25
C LYS A 111 -13.86 12.26 -16.62
N ASN A 112 -13.33 13.31 -16.04
CA ASN A 112 -11.97 13.78 -16.28
C ASN A 112 -11.35 14.31 -14.99
N PRO A 113 -10.81 13.42 -14.13
CA PRO A 113 -10.23 13.81 -12.86
C PRO A 113 -9.03 14.76 -13.06
N THR A 114 -9.13 15.94 -12.49
CA THR A 114 -8.05 16.95 -12.49
C THR A 114 -7.70 17.30 -11.06
N PHE A 115 -6.48 17.00 -10.64
CA PHE A 115 -5.97 17.32 -9.30
C PHE A 115 -4.45 17.53 -9.36
N GLN A 116 -3.88 18.08 -8.32
CA GLN A 116 -2.45 18.30 -8.21
C GLN A 116 -1.92 17.73 -6.89
N LEU A 117 -0.71 17.20 -6.91
CA LEU A 117 0.06 16.94 -5.71
C LEU A 117 1.03 18.11 -5.51
N ILE A 118 0.92 18.79 -4.37
CA ILE A 118 1.71 19.97 -4.06
C ILE A 118 2.73 19.62 -2.99
N GLY A 119 4.00 19.91 -3.25
CA GLY A 119 5.11 19.73 -2.31
C GLY A 119 5.12 20.78 -1.20
N ASP A 120 6.05 20.62 -0.25
CA ASP A 120 6.28 21.59 0.83
C ASP A 120 6.81 22.93 0.35
N ASP A 121 7.39 22.99 -0.84
CA ASP A 121 7.82 24.21 -1.53
C ASP A 121 6.68 24.96 -2.25
N GLY A 122 5.45 24.42 -2.20
CA GLY A 122 4.28 24.97 -2.87
C GLY A 122 4.19 24.68 -4.37
N HIS A 123 5.14 23.94 -4.95
CA HIS A 123 5.13 23.59 -6.35
C HIS A 123 4.47 22.22 -6.61
N PRO A 124 3.82 22.06 -7.78
CA PRO A 124 3.23 20.78 -8.15
C PRO A 124 4.31 19.75 -8.45
N LEU A 125 4.15 18.53 -7.91
CA LEU A 125 4.99 17.39 -8.25
C LEU A 125 4.60 16.83 -9.63
N SER A 126 5.58 16.26 -10.32
CA SER A 126 5.31 15.46 -11.51
C SER A 126 4.62 14.17 -11.11
N VAL A 127 3.44 13.93 -11.67
CA VAL A 127 2.62 12.75 -11.37
C VAL A 127 2.19 12.04 -12.63
N ARG A 128 1.98 10.72 -12.54
CA ARG A 128 1.18 9.96 -13.49
C ARG A 128 -0.09 9.56 -12.77
N HIS A 129 -1.24 9.79 -13.36
CA HIS A 129 -2.51 9.41 -12.76
C HIS A 129 -3.42 8.70 -13.76
N ASP A 130 -4.36 7.95 -13.24
CA ASP A 130 -5.33 7.17 -14.00
C ASP A 130 -6.57 6.88 -13.14
N VAL A 131 -7.61 6.37 -13.75
CA VAL A 131 -8.80 5.87 -13.05
C VAL A 131 -8.70 4.34 -12.99
N LEU A 132 -8.86 3.75 -11.80
CA LEU A 132 -8.95 2.31 -11.68
C LEU A 132 -10.27 1.86 -12.32
N ASN A 133 -10.17 1.16 -13.46
CA ASN A 133 -11.34 0.78 -14.24
C ASN A 133 -12.19 -0.29 -13.55
N GLN A 134 -13.47 -0.33 -13.89
CA GLN A 134 -14.43 -1.28 -13.32
C GLN A 134 -14.07 -2.74 -13.65
N GLU A 135 -13.38 -2.98 -14.75
CA GLU A 135 -12.96 -4.32 -15.14
C GLU A 135 -11.94 -4.91 -14.16
N ASN A 136 -10.97 -4.11 -13.71
CA ASN A 136 -9.99 -4.53 -12.70
C ASN A 136 -10.65 -4.74 -11.33
N LEU A 137 -11.64 -3.90 -10.99
CA LEU A 137 -12.42 -4.07 -9.75
C LEU A 137 -13.26 -5.35 -9.77
N ASN A 138 -13.90 -5.67 -10.89
CA ASN A 138 -14.75 -6.85 -11.03
C ASN A 138 -13.95 -8.17 -11.04
N LYS A 139 -12.69 -8.13 -11.47
CA LYS A 139 -11.80 -9.30 -11.50
C LYS A 139 -11.11 -9.59 -10.17
N ALA A 140 -11.27 -8.73 -9.19
CA ALA A 140 -10.54 -8.78 -7.94
C ALA A 140 -11.48 -8.95 -6.73
N ALA A 141 -11.09 -9.81 -5.80
CA ALA A 141 -11.80 -9.97 -4.53
C ALA A 141 -11.52 -8.81 -3.55
N THR A 142 -10.39 -8.14 -3.69
CA THR A 142 -9.95 -7.02 -2.83
C THR A 142 -9.34 -5.89 -3.66
N LEU A 143 -9.27 -4.68 -3.08
CA LEU A 143 -8.61 -3.54 -3.74
C LEU A 143 -7.11 -3.77 -3.95
N GLU A 144 -6.44 -4.51 -3.07
CA GLU A 144 -5.04 -4.92 -3.26
C GLU A 144 -4.87 -5.78 -4.50
N THR A 145 -5.74 -6.79 -4.67
CA THR A 145 -5.74 -7.65 -5.85
C THR A 145 -6.07 -6.85 -7.11
N ALA A 146 -7.02 -5.91 -7.04
CA ALA A 146 -7.33 -5.02 -8.16
C ALA A 146 -6.12 -4.17 -8.57
N MET A 147 -5.40 -3.60 -7.59
CA MET A 147 -4.17 -2.84 -7.82
C MET A 147 -3.03 -3.72 -8.33
N ALA A 148 -2.89 -4.95 -7.85
CA ALA A 148 -1.90 -5.90 -8.38
C ALA A 148 -2.16 -6.21 -9.86
N ILE A 149 -3.41 -6.50 -10.24
CA ILE A 149 -3.82 -6.71 -11.65
C ILE A 149 -3.54 -5.45 -12.48
N TYR A 150 -3.89 -4.27 -11.97
CA TYR A 150 -3.62 -2.99 -12.62
C TYR A 150 -2.11 -2.79 -12.85
N ASN A 151 -1.27 -3.10 -11.86
CA ASN A 151 0.17 -2.89 -11.91
C ASN A 151 0.91 -3.85 -12.86
N VAL A 152 0.37 -5.04 -13.14
CA VAL A 152 0.86 -5.93 -14.19
C VAL A 152 0.48 -5.42 -15.59
N GLY A 153 -0.59 -4.64 -15.69
CA GLY A 153 -1.06 -4.06 -16.94
C GLY A 153 -0.17 -2.91 -17.44
N LYS A 154 -0.43 -2.47 -18.68
CA LYS A 154 0.26 -1.33 -19.32
C LYS A 154 -0.57 -0.04 -19.18
N TYR A 155 -0.98 0.29 -17.97
CA TYR A 155 -1.75 1.50 -17.69
C TYR A 155 -0.83 2.69 -17.37
N THR A 156 -1.35 3.91 -17.48
CA THR A 156 -0.59 5.15 -17.33
C THR A 156 0.11 5.25 -15.95
N ALA A 157 -0.57 4.83 -14.90
CA ALA A 157 -0.07 4.89 -13.53
C ALA A 157 0.33 3.52 -12.98
N SER A 158 0.54 2.48 -13.81
CA SER A 158 1.01 1.18 -13.36
C SER A 158 2.46 1.22 -12.90
N VAL A 159 2.76 0.47 -11.82
CA VAL A 159 4.09 0.29 -11.24
C VAL A 159 4.29 -1.20 -10.95
N PRO A 160 4.99 -1.94 -11.82
CA PRO A 160 5.15 -3.39 -11.68
C PRO A 160 5.75 -3.85 -10.35
N SER A 161 6.58 -3.04 -9.70
CA SER A 161 7.15 -3.36 -8.39
C SER A 161 6.11 -3.42 -7.26
N PHE A 162 4.93 -2.82 -7.44
CA PHE A 162 3.81 -2.89 -6.49
C PHE A 162 2.75 -3.92 -6.88
N ALA A 163 3.02 -4.76 -7.88
CA ALA A 163 2.14 -5.86 -8.30
C ALA A 163 2.24 -7.09 -7.39
N THR A 164 2.57 -6.92 -6.11
CA THR A 164 2.66 -8.02 -5.17
C THR A 164 1.26 -8.54 -4.88
N ILE A 165 0.92 -9.71 -5.43
CA ILE A 165 -0.31 -10.41 -5.06
C ILE A 165 -0.07 -10.99 -3.66
N PRO A 166 -0.85 -10.60 -2.63
CA PRO A 166 -0.79 -11.29 -1.34
C PRO A 166 -1.03 -12.78 -1.60
N PRO A 167 -0.35 -13.69 -0.91
CA PRO A 167 -0.64 -15.11 -1.04
C PRO A 167 -1.99 -15.44 -0.38
N SER A 168 -3.07 -15.03 -1.02
CA SER A 168 -4.44 -15.29 -0.57
C SER A 168 -5.27 -15.73 -1.76
N THR A 169 -5.61 -17.02 -1.74
CA THR A 169 -6.67 -17.66 -2.54
C THR A 169 -6.51 -17.55 -4.06
N VAL A 170 -5.51 -18.21 -4.61
CA VAL A 170 -5.68 -18.79 -5.94
C VAL A 170 -6.54 -20.05 -5.74
N SER A 171 -7.86 -19.91 -5.86
CA SER A 171 -8.69 -21.05 -6.23
C SER A 171 -8.14 -21.56 -7.55
N ALA A 172 -7.47 -22.71 -7.49
CA ALA A 172 -6.90 -23.35 -8.65
C ALA A 172 -8.02 -23.66 -9.65
N VAL A 173 -8.10 -22.87 -10.72
CA VAL A 173 -8.74 -23.32 -11.95
C VAL A 173 -7.76 -24.36 -12.57
N PRO A 174 -8.17 -25.62 -12.78
CA PRO A 174 -7.29 -26.61 -13.38
C PRO A 174 -7.09 -26.27 -14.86
N GLY A 175 -5.88 -25.98 -15.25
CA GLY A 175 -5.46 -25.97 -16.64
C GLY A 175 -4.96 -24.67 -17.24
N THR A 176 -3.82 -24.15 -16.74
CA THR A 176 -2.90 -23.39 -17.60
C THR A 176 -1.51 -23.37 -16.91
N THR A 177 -0.60 -24.19 -17.41
CA THR A 177 0.81 -24.19 -17.07
C THR A 177 1.47 -22.95 -17.67
N ILE A 178 1.82 -21.97 -16.84
CA ILE A 178 2.78 -20.94 -17.22
C ILE A 178 4.12 -21.32 -16.63
N ALA A 179 5.04 -21.78 -17.46
CA ALA A 179 6.41 -22.03 -17.11
C ALA A 179 7.12 -20.69 -16.86
N VAL A 180 7.48 -20.42 -15.62
CA VAL A 180 8.46 -19.40 -15.25
C VAL A 180 9.76 -20.09 -14.96
N ALA A 181 10.74 -19.91 -15.83
CA ALA A 181 12.09 -20.39 -15.68
C ALA A 181 12.85 -19.58 -14.62
N GLY A 182 13.44 -20.30 -13.63
CA GLY A 182 14.69 -19.95 -12.96
C GLY A 182 14.60 -19.19 -11.65
N THR A 183 14.59 -19.90 -10.54
CA THR A 183 15.70 -20.05 -9.57
C THR A 183 15.27 -20.99 -8.45
N ASN A 184 16.09 -22.00 -8.21
CA ASN A 184 15.89 -23.04 -7.19
C ASN A 184 15.96 -22.45 -5.79
N THR A 185 14.80 -22.32 -5.13
CA THR A 185 14.71 -22.35 -3.67
C THR A 185 13.53 -23.26 -3.33
N THR A 186 13.83 -24.43 -2.82
CA THR A 186 12.86 -25.44 -2.42
C THR A 186 12.09 -24.94 -1.20
N GLN A 187 11.08 -24.11 -1.41
CA GLN A 187 10.06 -23.86 -0.39
C GLN A 187 9.04 -24.97 -0.45
N LYS A 188 9.10 -25.84 0.56
CA LYS A 188 8.14 -26.89 0.83
C LYS A 188 6.78 -26.23 1.11
N THR A 189 5.94 -26.09 0.07
CA THR A 189 4.56 -25.61 0.21
C THR A 189 3.77 -26.66 0.98
N THR A 190 3.63 -26.46 2.27
CA THR A 190 2.74 -27.25 3.12
C THR A 190 1.31 -26.85 2.76
N ARG A 191 0.54 -27.75 2.13
CA ARG A 191 -0.89 -27.60 1.95
C ARG A 191 -1.53 -27.57 3.33
N LEU A 192 -2.12 -26.40 3.66
CA LEU A 192 -2.92 -26.26 4.86
C LEU A 192 -4.27 -26.93 4.60
N GLN A 193 -4.61 -27.93 5.38
CA GLN A 193 -5.87 -28.70 5.29
C GLN A 193 -6.76 -28.26 6.46
N GLY A 194 -7.78 -27.48 6.20
CA GLY A 194 -8.78 -27.07 7.18
C GLY A 194 -9.96 -26.37 6.50
N GLU A 195 -11.19 -26.65 6.93
CA GLU A 195 -12.39 -26.01 6.40
C GLU A 195 -12.59 -24.56 6.93
N ASN A 196 -11.86 -24.18 7.99
CA ASN A 196 -11.98 -22.90 8.66
C ASN A 196 -10.79 -21.98 8.32
N ILE A 197 -11.07 -20.82 7.73
CA ILE A 197 -10.06 -19.83 7.37
C ILE A 197 -9.22 -19.38 8.58
N ALA A 198 -9.84 -19.25 9.76
CA ALA A 198 -9.14 -18.88 10.99
C ALA A 198 -8.14 -19.96 11.41
N GLU A 199 -8.46 -21.23 11.26
CA GLU A 199 -7.57 -22.35 11.52
C GLU A 199 -6.37 -22.38 10.55
N GLN A 200 -6.62 -22.15 9.26
CA GLN A 200 -5.55 -22.08 8.25
C GLN A 200 -4.58 -20.94 8.55
N MET A 201 -5.09 -19.79 8.96
CA MET A 201 -4.27 -18.63 9.32
C MET A 201 -3.43 -18.91 10.58
N LEU A 202 -4.01 -19.55 11.60
CA LEU A 202 -3.27 -19.95 12.81
C LEU A 202 -2.16 -20.94 12.48
N GLN A 203 -2.43 -21.96 11.65
CA GLN A 203 -1.44 -22.93 11.20
C GLN A 203 -0.32 -22.24 10.41
N TYR A 204 -0.66 -21.33 9.51
CA TYR A 204 0.31 -20.57 8.73
C TYR A 204 1.25 -19.76 9.63
N TRP A 205 0.72 -18.95 10.53
CA TRP A 205 1.52 -18.13 11.44
C TRP A 205 2.34 -18.97 12.41
N PHE A 206 1.78 -20.08 12.88
CA PHE A 206 2.50 -21.02 13.74
C PHE A 206 3.74 -21.60 13.05
N LEU A 207 3.61 -21.98 11.78
CA LEU A 207 4.74 -22.52 10.98
C LEU A 207 5.79 -21.45 10.63
N GLN A 208 5.42 -20.18 10.58
CA GLN A 208 6.34 -19.06 10.33
C GLN A 208 7.09 -18.61 11.60
N ALA A 209 6.56 -18.92 12.75
CA ALA A 209 7.17 -18.54 14.02
C ALA A 209 8.42 -19.39 14.33
N ASP A 210 9.40 -18.78 15.01
CA ASP A 210 10.54 -19.51 15.56
C ASP A 210 10.13 -20.51 16.64
N ALA A 211 11.01 -21.49 16.95
CA ALA A 211 10.71 -22.58 17.88
C ALA A 211 10.32 -22.12 19.28
N GLU A 212 10.90 -20.99 19.76
CA GLU A 212 10.58 -20.44 21.08
C GLU A 212 9.18 -19.84 21.11
N THR A 213 8.81 -19.11 20.08
CA THR A 213 7.46 -18.53 19.92
C THR A 213 6.41 -19.61 19.75
N GLN A 214 6.70 -20.69 19.00
CA GLN A 214 5.82 -21.85 18.89
C GLN A 214 5.54 -22.51 20.23
N GLN A 215 6.57 -22.71 21.06
CA GLN A 215 6.41 -23.28 22.41
C GLN A 215 5.57 -22.38 23.33
N ARG A 216 5.83 -21.08 23.33
CA ARG A 216 5.02 -20.11 24.10
C ARG A 216 3.56 -20.13 23.70
N PHE A 217 3.30 -20.19 22.41
CA PHE A 217 1.93 -20.28 21.87
C PHE A 217 1.22 -21.56 22.32
N LEU A 218 1.86 -22.71 22.24
CA LEU A 218 1.28 -23.99 22.70
C LEU A 218 0.95 -24.00 24.19
N ILE A 219 1.80 -23.41 25.03
CA ILE A 219 1.56 -23.28 26.46
C ILE A 219 0.35 -22.37 26.72
N TRP A 220 0.27 -21.24 26.03
CA TRP A 220 -0.85 -20.32 26.13
C TRP A 220 -2.17 -20.98 25.65
N ALA A 221 -2.17 -21.67 24.53
CA ALA A 221 -3.33 -22.33 23.96
C ALA A 221 -3.89 -23.42 24.90
N LYS A 222 -3.00 -24.25 25.49
CA LYS A 222 -3.39 -25.21 26.53
C LYS A 222 -4.06 -24.54 27.73
N LYS A 223 -3.51 -23.43 28.21
CA LYS A 223 -4.05 -22.69 29.35
C LYS A 223 -5.40 -22.04 29.03
N SER A 224 -5.63 -21.61 27.80
CA SER A 224 -6.85 -20.95 27.34
C SER A 224 -7.97 -21.94 26.99
N SER A 225 -7.65 -23.21 26.71
CA SER A 225 -8.60 -24.27 26.37
C SER A 225 -9.25 -24.93 27.60
N ILE A 226 -8.84 -24.56 28.84
CA ILE A 226 -9.33 -25.17 30.11
C ILE A 226 -10.32 -24.19 30.82
N LYS A 227 -11.17 -23.52 30.07
CA LYS A 227 -12.28 -22.75 30.63
C LYS A 227 -13.60 -23.22 30.08
#